data_e83883d3b0906511568b583145d4b978
#
_entry.id   e83883d3b0906511568b583145d4b978
#
_cell.length_a   1.000
_cell.length_b   1.000
_cell.length_c   1.000
_cell.angle_alpha   90.00
_cell.angle_beta   90.00
_cell.angle_gamma   90.00
#
_symmetry.space_group_name_H-M   'P 1'
#
loop_
_entity.id
_entity.type
_entity.pdbx_description
1 polymer ?
#
loop_
_entity_poly.entity_id
_entity_poly.type
_entity_poly.pdbx_seq_one_letter_code
_entity_poly.pdbx_strand_id
1 'polypeptide(L)'
;ISGVISDNATGTNNTSVRKGGSGTWVLDGVNTYTGETRIDQGTLKIKANAATSTIIADASEIRFELIEDNQTGPDNTFNDFANSRGGGNFEFVGNADETNVETLGALNSRDGANTVRLTAGGGTGTASLVFDTLSTIQDDSTLNFDLSGGNGGNITFTNYTTQNSNIDDAKVYV
;
A
#
# COMPACT_ATOMS: atom_id res chain seq x y z
N ILE A 1 -15.02 -0.05 4.43
CA ILE A 1 -15.20 -1.50 4.70
C ILE A 1 -14.83 -1.70 6.15
N SER A 2 -15.84 -1.80 7.03
CA SER A 2 -15.65 -2.01 8.48
C SER A 2 -15.68 -3.49 8.90
N GLY A 3 -16.02 -4.38 7.97
CA GLY A 3 -15.93 -5.82 8.19
C GLY A 3 -14.50 -6.34 8.13
N VAL A 4 -14.30 -7.53 8.70
CA VAL A 4 -13.01 -8.23 8.66
C VAL A 4 -12.86 -8.95 7.33
N ILE A 5 -11.76 -8.72 6.65
CA ILE A 5 -11.28 -9.55 5.54
C ILE A 5 -10.28 -10.53 6.13
N SER A 6 -10.52 -11.83 5.94
CA SER A 6 -9.67 -12.90 6.50
C SER A 6 -9.35 -13.96 5.47
N ASP A 7 -8.33 -14.75 5.76
CA ASP A 7 -8.06 -15.95 5.00
C ASP A 7 -9.15 -17.00 5.22
N ASN A 8 -9.26 -17.93 4.28
CA ASN A 8 -10.17 -19.05 4.42
C ASN A 8 -9.67 -20.00 5.50
N ALA A 9 -10.47 -20.20 6.55
CA ALA A 9 -10.12 -21.02 7.72
C ALA A 9 -9.80 -22.51 7.42
N THR A 10 -10.10 -23.01 6.22
CA THR A 10 -9.95 -24.42 5.84
C THR A 10 -8.93 -24.66 4.74
N GLY A 11 -8.25 -23.63 4.25
CA GLY A 11 -7.36 -23.73 3.09
C GLY A 11 -5.94 -23.23 3.33
N THR A 12 -5.05 -23.64 2.44
CA THR A 12 -3.69 -23.11 2.33
C THR A 12 -3.63 -21.84 1.47
N ASN A 13 -4.78 -21.29 1.07
CA ASN A 13 -4.87 -20.15 0.17
C ASN A 13 -5.00 -18.86 0.95
N ASN A 14 -4.07 -17.97 0.76
CA ASN A 14 -4.09 -16.64 1.32
C ASN A 14 -5.07 -15.75 0.54
N THR A 15 -5.87 -14.99 1.26
CA THR A 15 -6.72 -13.95 0.66
C THR A 15 -5.86 -12.75 0.32
N SER A 16 -5.99 -12.22 -0.89
CA SER A 16 -5.35 -10.98 -1.32
C SER A 16 -6.39 -9.90 -1.58
N VAL A 17 -6.01 -8.65 -1.37
CA VAL A 17 -6.86 -7.49 -1.63
C VAL A 17 -6.31 -6.73 -2.82
N ARG A 18 -7.19 -6.44 -3.81
CA ARG A 18 -6.83 -5.64 -4.97
C ARG A 18 -7.70 -4.40 -5.06
N LYS A 19 -7.08 -3.24 -5.03
CA LYS A 19 -7.71 -1.94 -5.24
C LYS A 19 -7.52 -1.47 -6.68
N GLY A 20 -8.57 -1.58 -7.49
CA GLY A 20 -8.63 -1.03 -8.84
C GLY A 20 -9.50 0.23 -8.94
N GLY A 21 -9.42 0.92 -10.09
CA GLY A 21 -10.20 2.12 -10.40
C GLY A 21 -9.79 3.35 -9.59
N SER A 22 -10.16 4.55 -10.07
CA SER A 22 -9.69 5.86 -9.57
C SER A 22 -10.26 6.30 -8.23
N GLY A 23 -11.29 5.59 -7.70
CA GLY A 23 -11.93 5.95 -6.43
C GLY A 23 -11.10 5.63 -5.19
N THR A 24 -11.64 5.95 -4.02
CA THR A 24 -11.04 5.65 -2.71
C THR A 24 -11.77 4.50 -2.03
N TRP A 25 -11.03 3.49 -1.58
CA TRP A 25 -11.51 2.49 -0.62
C TRP A 25 -10.97 2.82 0.76
N VAL A 26 -11.80 2.61 1.78
CA VAL A 26 -11.40 2.77 3.18
C VAL A 26 -11.57 1.42 3.87
N LEU A 27 -10.49 0.90 4.47
CA LEU A 27 -10.50 -0.24 5.37
C LEU A 27 -10.31 0.28 6.79
N ASP A 28 -11.27 0.00 7.67
CA ASP A 28 -11.27 0.37 9.08
C ASP A 28 -11.57 -0.81 10.00
N GLY A 29 -11.73 -2.01 9.44
CA GLY A 29 -11.80 -3.28 10.16
C GLY A 29 -10.41 -3.87 10.43
N VAL A 30 -10.30 -4.69 11.47
CA VAL A 30 -9.09 -5.48 11.75
C VAL A 30 -9.02 -6.65 10.78
N ASN A 31 -8.24 -6.53 9.74
CA ASN A 31 -8.13 -7.54 8.70
C ASN A 31 -7.02 -8.54 9.02
N THR A 32 -7.25 -9.81 8.77
CA THR A 32 -6.34 -10.91 9.10
C THR A 32 -5.92 -11.74 7.89
N TYR A 33 -6.20 -11.24 6.68
CA TYR A 33 -5.70 -11.87 5.46
C TYR A 33 -4.18 -11.74 5.37
N THR A 34 -3.51 -12.77 4.84
CA THR A 34 -2.04 -12.83 4.77
C THR A 34 -1.49 -12.71 3.36
N GLY A 35 -2.35 -12.60 2.37
CA GLY A 35 -1.95 -12.34 0.99
C GLY A 35 -1.54 -10.88 0.76
N GLU A 36 -1.12 -10.59 -0.46
CA GLU A 36 -0.73 -9.23 -0.84
C GLU A 36 -1.90 -8.24 -0.85
N THR A 37 -1.59 -6.99 -0.57
CA THR A 37 -2.47 -5.84 -0.83
C THR A 37 -1.94 -5.10 -2.05
N ARG A 38 -2.69 -5.19 -3.16
CA ARG A 38 -2.29 -4.60 -4.42
C ARG A 38 -3.11 -3.36 -4.73
N ILE A 39 -2.44 -2.32 -5.18
CA ILE A 39 -3.05 -1.05 -5.57
C ILE A 39 -2.68 -0.77 -7.02
N ASP A 40 -3.66 -0.92 -7.92
CA ASP A 40 -3.47 -0.66 -9.34
C ASP A 40 -3.66 0.83 -9.64
N GLN A 41 -4.68 1.45 -9.02
CA GLN A 41 -5.06 2.83 -9.27
C GLN A 41 -5.90 3.40 -8.12
N GLY A 42 -5.94 4.73 -8.01
CA GLY A 42 -6.74 5.43 -6.99
C GLY A 42 -6.15 5.32 -5.59
N THR A 43 -6.98 5.34 -4.57
CA THR A 43 -6.52 5.39 -3.17
C THR A 43 -7.04 4.20 -2.36
N LEU A 44 -6.13 3.47 -1.74
CA LEU A 44 -6.45 2.59 -0.62
C LEU A 44 -6.08 3.32 0.67
N LYS A 45 -7.09 3.59 1.47
CA LYS A 45 -6.95 4.22 2.79
C LYS A 45 -7.19 3.17 3.86
N ILE A 46 -6.24 3.00 4.76
CA ILE A 46 -6.42 2.24 5.99
C ILE A 46 -6.53 3.20 7.16
N LYS A 47 -7.46 2.95 8.06
CA LYS A 47 -7.76 3.84 9.17
C LYS A 47 -7.64 3.09 10.49
N ALA A 48 -6.75 3.54 11.37
CA ALA A 48 -6.69 3.05 12.73
C ALA A 48 -8.06 3.18 13.41
N ASN A 49 -8.39 2.24 14.26
CA ASN A 49 -9.60 2.29 15.08
C ASN A 49 -9.23 2.28 16.57
N ALA A 50 -10.19 2.59 17.43
CA ALA A 50 -9.96 2.70 18.88
C ALA A 50 -9.47 1.41 19.56
N ALA A 51 -9.56 0.26 18.87
CA ALA A 51 -9.13 -1.02 19.43
C ALA A 51 -7.68 -1.39 19.04
N THR A 52 -7.23 -0.92 17.86
CA THR A 52 -5.91 -1.26 17.33
C THR A 52 -5.48 -0.33 16.21
N SER A 53 -4.17 -0.18 16.04
CA SER A 53 -3.58 0.41 14.83
C SER A 53 -3.33 -0.63 13.73
N THR A 54 -3.34 -1.92 14.03
CA THR A 54 -3.16 -2.99 13.05
C THR A 54 -4.44 -3.19 12.25
N ILE A 55 -4.47 -2.70 11.04
CA ILE A 55 -5.61 -2.74 10.12
C ILE A 55 -5.43 -3.80 9.04
N ILE A 56 -4.18 -4.05 8.65
CA ILE A 56 -3.78 -5.12 7.73
C ILE A 56 -2.80 -6.03 8.49
N ALA A 57 -2.79 -7.32 8.19
CA ALA A 57 -1.86 -8.24 8.85
C ALA A 57 -0.39 -7.84 8.58
N ASP A 58 0.44 -7.85 9.62
CA ASP A 58 1.82 -7.32 9.63
C ASP A 58 2.73 -7.88 8.51
N ALA A 59 2.45 -9.08 8.02
CA ALA A 59 3.22 -9.70 6.93
C ALA A 59 2.71 -9.35 5.51
N SER A 60 1.58 -8.63 5.39
CA SER A 60 1.01 -8.31 4.09
C SER A 60 1.90 -7.36 3.30
N GLU A 61 2.27 -7.76 2.09
CA GLU A 61 2.99 -6.93 1.14
C GLU A 61 2.06 -5.83 0.59
N ILE A 62 2.56 -4.61 0.48
CA ILE A 62 1.93 -3.53 -0.27
C ILE A 62 2.60 -3.44 -1.63
N ARG A 63 1.82 -3.60 -2.70
CA ARG A 63 2.32 -3.59 -4.07
C ARG A 63 1.55 -2.58 -4.92
N PHE A 64 2.27 -1.66 -5.52
CA PHE A 64 1.76 -0.82 -6.60
C PHE A 64 2.12 -1.48 -7.93
N GLU A 65 1.12 -1.94 -8.65
CA GLU A 65 1.34 -2.65 -9.91
C GLU A 65 0.05 -2.64 -10.73
N LEU A 66 0.12 -2.16 -11.96
CA LEU A 66 -0.93 -2.38 -12.94
C LEU A 66 -0.90 -3.85 -13.38
N ILE A 67 -2.04 -4.51 -13.45
CA ILE A 67 -2.10 -5.77 -14.19
C ILE A 67 -2.09 -5.41 -15.67
N GLU A 68 -1.02 -5.77 -16.34
CA GLU A 68 -1.13 -6.11 -17.73
C GLU A 68 -1.97 -7.39 -17.78
N ASP A 69 -3.23 -7.27 -18.17
CA ASP A 69 -4.02 -8.43 -18.51
C ASP A 69 -3.37 -9.04 -19.75
N ASN A 70 -2.46 -10.00 -19.52
CA ASN A 70 -1.85 -10.81 -20.56
C ASN A 70 -2.89 -11.80 -21.14
N GLN A 71 -4.08 -11.26 -21.43
CA GLN A 71 -5.09 -11.92 -22.23
C GLN A 71 -4.61 -11.88 -23.69
N THR A 72 -3.82 -12.86 -24.06
CA THR A 72 -3.54 -13.21 -25.46
C THR A 72 -4.81 -13.75 -26.13
N GLY A 73 -5.89 -12.98 -26.07
CA GLY A 73 -7.11 -13.23 -26.83
C GLY A 73 -7.00 -12.57 -28.22
N PRO A 74 -7.63 -13.16 -29.26
CA PRO A 74 -7.54 -12.66 -30.63
C PRO A 74 -8.20 -11.30 -30.86
N ASP A 75 -8.82 -10.72 -29.87
CA ASP A 75 -9.55 -9.44 -29.97
C ASP A 75 -8.92 -8.27 -29.25
N ASN A 76 -7.74 -8.42 -28.66
CA ASN A 76 -6.86 -7.33 -28.19
C ASN A 76 -7.58 -6.00 -27.77
N THR A 77 -8.85 -6.10 -27.36
CA THR A 77 -9.72 -4.96 -27.07
C THR A 77 -9.61 -4.45 -25.64
N PHE A 78 -8.82 -5.14 -24.78
CA PHE A 78 -8.55 -4.70 -23.41
C PHE A 78 -7.20 -4.01 -23.22
N ASN A 79 -6.54 -3.59 -24.29
CA ASN A 79 -5.35 -2.73 -24.24
C ASN A 79 -5.59 -1.32 -23.69
N ASP A 80 -6.80 -1.02 -23.20
CA ASP A 80 -7.11 0.30 -22.65
C ASP A 80 -6.39 0.57 -21.32
N PHE A 81 -5.82 -0.45 -20.68
CA PHE A 81 -5.01 -0.27 -19.48
C PHE A 81 -3.51 -0.06 -19.77
N ALA A 82 -3.02 -0.43 -20.93
CA ALA A 82 -1.62 -0.26 -21.32
C ALA A 82 -1.17 1.20 -21.43
N ASN A 83 -2.12 2.15 -21.50
CA ASN A 83 -1.85 3.59 -21.50
C ASN A 83 -2.17 4.29 -20.17
N SER A 84 -2.73 3.59 -19.22
CA SER A 84 -2.94 4.12 -17.89
C SER A 84 -1.67 3.89 -17.07
N ARG A 85 -0.68 4.75 -17.24
CA ARG A 85 0.37 4.92 -16.24
C ARG A 85 -0.27 5.47 -14.98
N GLY A 86 -1.20 4.71 -14.42
CA GLY A 86 -1.87 5.02 -13.17
C GLY A 86 -0.85 4.94 -12.06
N GLY A 87 -0.90 5.86 -11.14
CA GLY A 87 -0.26 5.71 -9.84
C GLY A 87 -1.33 5.37 -8.81
N GLY A 88 -0.95 4.60 -7.82
CA GLY A 88 -1.77 4.30 -6.66
C GLY A 88 -1.36 5.14 -5.46
N ASN A 89 -2.32 5.35 -4.55
CA ASN A 89 -2.03 5.96 -3.26
C ASN A 89 -2.36 4.96 -2.16
N PHE A 90 -1.43 4.77 -1.25
CA PHE A 90 -1.64 4.07 0.01
C PHE A 90 -1.60 5.09 1.13
N GLU A 91 -2.68 5.22 1.91
CA GLU A 91 -2.76 6.21 2.98
C GLU A 91 -3.07 5.51 4.31
N PHE A 92 -2.25 5.75 5.33
CA PHE A 92 -2.55 5.37 6.70
C PHE A 92 -3.05 6.59 7.48
N VAL A 93 -4.22 6.44 8.10
CA VAL A 93 -4.85 7.47 8.92
C VAL A 93 -4.90 7.03 10.37
N GLY A 94 -4.24 7.76 11.25
CA GLY A 94 -4.28 7.54 12.69
C GLY A 94 -5.57 8.07 13.34
N ASN A 95 -5.73 7.78 14.62
CA ASN A 95 -6.79 8.36 15.46
C ASN A 95 -6.36 9.71 16.05
N ALA A 96 -7.34 10.51 16.44
CA ALA A 96 -7.11 11.76 17.15
C ALA A 96 -6.43 11.50 18.51
N ASP A 97 -5.44 12.34 18.85
CA ASP A 97 -4.73 12.32 20.13
C ASP A 97 -4.03 11.00 20.51
N GLU A 98 -3.87 10.10 19.53
CA GLU A 98 -3.22 8.79 19.72
C GLU A 98 -1.96 8.65 18.87
N THR A 99 -1.01 7.86 19.35
CA THR A 99 0.12 7.40 18.56
C THR A 99 -0.24 6.07 17.92
N ASN A 100 -0.41 6.07 16.62
CA ASN A 100 -0.76 4.88 15.87
C ASN A 100 0.41 4.43 14.99
N VAL A 101 0.71 3.14 15.02
CA VAL A 101 1.74 2.51 14.21
C VAL A 101 1.13 1.32 13.49
N GLU A 102 1.19 1.31 12.16
CA GLU A 102 0.84 0.15 11.35
C GLU A 102 2.11 -0.51 10.85
N THR A 103 2.21 -1.84 11.05
CA THR A 103 3.33 -2.65 10.59
C THR A 103 2.90 -3.46 9.38
N LEU A 104 3.74 -3.52 8.36
CA LEU A 104 3.44 -4.13 7.07
C LEU A 104 4.65 -4.94 6.57
N GLY A 105 4.41 -5.85 5.65
CA GLY A 105 5.45 -6.59 4.96
C GLY A 105 6.26 -5.73 3.99
N ALA A 106 6.65 -6.28 2.86
CA ALA A 106 7.43 -5.55 1.86
C ALA A 106 6.61 -4.45 1.17
N LEU A 107 7.28 -3.37 0.80
CA LEU A 107 6.76 -2.36 -0.10
C LEU A 107 7.39 -2.53 -1.49
N ASN A 108 6.55 -2.67 -2.52
CA ASN A 108 6.94 -2.78 -3.92
C ASN A 108 6.27 -1.70 -4.76
N SER A 109 7.02 -1.08 -5.66
CA SER A 109 6.52 -0.10 -6.61
C SER A 109 6.98 -0.50 -8.02
N ARG A 110 6.07 -1.02 -8.83
CA ARG A 110 6.40 -1.60 -10.13
C ARG A 110 6.02 -0.70 -11.29
N ASP A 111 4.92 0.04 -11.18
CA ASP A 111 4.43 0.88 -12.27
C ASP A 111 3.89 2.20 -11.76
N GLY A 112 4.02 3.25 -12.56
CA GLY A 112 3.36 4.54 -12.40
C GLY A 112 3.89 5.43 -11.28
N ALA A 113 3.18 6.51 -11.01
CA ALA A 113 3.50 7.47 -9.95
C ALA A 113 2.74 7.12 -8.68
N ASN A 114 3.43 6.55 -7.70
CA ASN A 114 2.83 6.03 -6.48
C ASN A 114 3.14 6.91 -5.27
N THR A 115 2.22 6.93 -4.32
CA THR A 115 2.38 7.70 -3.08
C THR A 115 2.03 6.84 -1.87
N VAL A 116 2.89 6.86 -0.87
CA VAL A 116 2.60 6.40 0.48
C VAL A 116 2.45 7.62 1.37
N ARG A 117 1.28 7.78 1.99
CA ARG A 117 0.92 8.96 2.79
C ARG A 117 0.62 8.60 4.23
N LEU A 118 1.05 9.49 5.13
CA LEU A 118 0.63 9.49 6.53
C LEU A 118 -0.35 10.64 6.78
N THR A 119 -1.40 10.36 7.54
CA THR A 119 -2.36 11.35 8.02
C THR A 119 -2.65 11.08 9.49
N ALA A 120 -2.28 11.99 10.38
CA ALA A 120 -2.69 11.92 11.78
C ALA A 120 -4.21 12.15 11.90
N GLY A 121 -4.82 11.55 12.90
CA GLY A 121 -6.26 11.68 13.13
C GLY A 121 -6.73 13.03 13.68
N GLY A 122 -5.79 13.93 13.97
CA GLY A 122 -6.03 15.26 14.55
C GLY A 122 -5.45 15.39 15.96
N GLY A 123 -5.55 16.59 16.55
CA GLY A 123 -5.01 16.89 17.87
C GLY A 123 -3.50 16.67 17.96
N THR A 124 -3.04 15.97 18.99
CA THR A 124 -1.63 15.61 19.23
C THR A 124 -1.28 14.21 18.69
N GLY A 125 -2.22 13.53 18.04
CA GLY A 125 -2.02 12.18 17.49
C GLY A 125 -0.93 12.15 16.42
N THR A 126 -0.25 11.01 16.32
CA THR A 126 0.75 10.72 15.28
C THR A 126 0.38 9.46 14.51
N ALA A 127 0.80 9.38 13.25
CA ALA A 127 0.64 8.18 12.42
C ALA A 127 1.98 7.75 11.85
N SER A 128 2.36 6.50 12.03
CA SER A 128 3.61 5.93 11.51
C SER A 128 3.37 4.63 10.78
N LEU A 129 4.18 4.37 9.74
CA LEU A 129 4.22 3.11 9.02
C LEU A 129 5.58 2.44 9.22
N VAL A 130 5.58 1.15 9.48
CA VAL A 130 6.77 0.32 9.57
C VAL A 130 6.64 -0.77 8.52
N PHE A 131 7.46 -0.69 7.48
CA PHE A 131 7.59 -1.76 6.49
C PHE A 131 8.74 -2.69 6.87
N ASP A 132 8.60 -3.98 6.56
CA ASP A 132 9.69 -4.92 6.71
C ASP A 132 10.84 -4.53 5.76
N THR A 133 10.54 -4.35 4.48
CA THR A 133 11.56 -4.02 3.48
C THR A 133 11.01 -3.15 2.36
N LEU A 134 11.85 -2.31 1.78
CA LEU A 134 11.65 -1.72 0.46
C LEU A 134 12.25 -2.67 -0.56
N SER A 135 11.41 -3.41 -1.28
CA SER A 135 11.85 -4.54 -2.08
C SER A 135 12.20 -4.17 -3.51
N THR A 136 11.24 -3.64 -4.26
CA THR A 136 11.44 -3.35 -5.68
C THR A 136 10.86 -1.98 -6.04
N ILE A 137 11.65 -1.16 -6.72
CA ILE A 137 11.19 0.02 -7.45
C ILE A 137 11.66 -0.19 -8.90
N GLN A 138 10.72 -0.30 -9.84
CA GLN A 138 11.04 -0.51 -11.26
C GLN A 138 11.27 0.83 -11.99
N ASP A 139 11.96 0.78 -13.13
CA ASP A 139 12.45 1.96 -13.87
C ASP A 139 11.34 2.92 -14.32
N ASP A 140 10.14 2.41 -14.59
CA ASP A 140 8.95 3.19 -14.99
C ASP A 140 8.03 3.55 -13.82
N SER A 141 8.49 3.31 -12.60
CA SER A 141 7.80 3.62 -11.36
C SER A 141 8.46 4.79 -10.63
N THR A 142 7.63 5.61 -9.99
CA THR A 142 8.09 6.57 -8.97
C THR A 142 7.38 6.32 -7.66
N LEU A 143 8.07 6.52 -6.55
CA LEU A 143 7.52 6.35 -5.22
C LEU A 143 7.77 7.63 -4.41
N ASN A 144 6.68 8.25 -3.98
CA ASN A 144 6.69 9.44 -3.14
C ASN A 144 6.24 9.08 -1.72
N PHE A 145 6.95 9.58 -0.72
CA PHE A 145 6.55 9.50 0.69
C PHE A 145 6.05 10.86 1.15
N ASP A 146 4.74 10.95 1.46
CA ASP A 146 4.10 12.17 1.95
C ASP A 146 3.84 12.06 3.45
N LEU A 147 4.71 12.68 4.23
CA LEU A 147 4.63 12.71 5.69
C LEU A 147 3.98 13.99 6.22
N SER A 148 3.58 14.91 5.35
CA SER A 148 3.08 16.24 5.73
C SER A 148 1.86 16.19 6.65
N GLY A 149 1.04 15.15 6.57
CA GLY A 149 -0.13 14.93 7.42
C GLY A 149 0.13 14.08 8.67
N GLY A 150 1.31 13.51 8.83
CA GLY A 150 1.62 12.50 9.86
C GLY A 150 1.89 13.06 11.26
N ASN A 151 1.91 14.38 11.44
CA ASN A 151 2.14 15.08 12.71
C ASN A 151 3.38 14.59 13.47
N GLY A 152 4.51 14.44 12.76
CA GLY A 152 5.77 13.92 13.30
C GLY A 152 5.89 12.40 13.29
N GLY A 153 4.94 11.69 12.71
CA GLY A 153 5.09 10.26 12.44
C GLY A 153 6.11 9.96 11.34
N ASN A 154 6.52 8.70 11.24
CA ASN A 154 7.57 8.26 10.34
C ASN A 154 7.10 7.14 9.40
N ILE A 155 7.79 7.02 8.27
CA ILE A 155 7.82 5.79 7.46
C ILE A 155 9.21 5.18 7.62
N THR A 156 9.26 3.94 8.11
CA THR A 156 10.53 3.24 8.38
C THR A 156 10.56 1.87 7.70
N PHE A 157 11.76 1.38 7.45
CA PHE A 157 12.02 0.03 6.91
C PHE A 157 12.95 -0.69 7.88
N THR A 158 12.54 -1.85 8.39
CA THR A 158 13.31 -2.61 9.40
C THR A 158 14.49 -3.36 8.78
N ASN A 159 14.32 -3.85 7.55
CA ASN A 159 15.32 -4.61 6.81
C ASN A 159 15.65 -3.90 5.49
N TYR A 160 16.40 -2.79 5.59
CA TYR A 160 16.90 -2.12 4.40
C TYR A 160 18.14 -2.86 3.88
N THR A 161 17.95 -3.69 2.88
CA THR A 161 19.09 -4.21 2.12
C THR A 161 19.28 -3.33 0.89
N THR A 162 20.48 -2.78 0.73
CA THR A 162 20.90 -2.08 -0.49
C THR A 162 20.97 -3.07 -1.66
N GLN A 163 19.91 -3.77 -1.91
CA GLN A 163 19.76 -4.68 -3.03
C GLN A 163 19.06 -3.92 -4.15
N ASN A 164 19.77 -3.08 -4.85
CA ASN A 164 19.74 -3.12 -6.29
C ASN A 164 20.59 -2.01 -6.90
N SER A 165 21.50 -2.39 -7.75
CA SER A 165 22.23 -1.52 -8.67
C SER A 165 21.31 -0.79 -9.68
N ASN A 166 20.01 -0.93 -9.58
CA ASN A 166 19.00 -0.29 -10.46
C ASN A 166 18.23 0.86 -9.78
N ILE A 167 18.62 1.28 -8.57
CA ILE A 167 18.05 2.50 -7.96
C ILE A 167 18.59 3.78 -8.64
N ASP A 168 19.56 3.67 -9.53
CA ASP A 168 20.17 4.84 -10.19
C ASP A 168 19.17 5.67 -11.00
N ASP A 169 18.05 5.10 -11.45
CA ASP A 169 16.98 5.80 -12.14
C ASP A 169 15.67 5.90 -11.33
N ALA A 170 15.56 5.23 -10.19
CA ALA A 170 14.36 5.31 -9.35
C ALA A 170 14.34 6.62 -8.55
N LYS A 171 13.27 7.38 -8.69
CA LYS A 171 13.08 8.64 -7.96
C LYS A 171 12.25 8.41 -6.70
N VAL A 172 12.91 8.37 -5.55
CA VAL A 172 12.26 8.44 -4.24
C VAL A 172 12.23 9.89 -3.79
N TYR A 173 11.04 10.42 -3.51
CA TYR A 173 10.85 11.77 -3.00
C TYR A 173 10.39 11.69 -1.54
N VAL A 174 11.01 12.50 -0.67
CA VAL A 174 10.69 12.61 0.76
C VAL A 174 10.24 14.03 1.06
#